data_7683377f1c25f1df45277c3591a91359
#
_entry.id   7683377f1c25f1df45277c3591a91359
#
_cell.length_a   1.000
_cell.length_b   1.000
_cell.length_c   1.000
_cell.angle_alpha   90.00
_cell.angle_beta   90.00
_cell.angle_gamma   90.00
#
_symmetry.space_group_name_H-M   'P 1'
#
loop_
_entity.id
_entity.type
_entity.pdbx_description
1 polymer ?
#
loop_
_entity_poly.entity_id
_entity_poly.type
_entity_poly.pdbx_seq_one_letter_code
_entity_poly.pdbx_strand_id
1 'polypeptide(L)'
;MKNSLFRLSAILTIFTVLSFSVKQDDAALQAKADRIHKSVISMDTHTDTAMRMYRGTDPAKLQVNLEKMREGHMDAVFFAAFVGQKARDDSSLLAAHDYTEAVIRNFLKYAEDHSDEIGIARTAKEVRALKKQGKLIGIMAIENGYALGKDISNVKKFYDLGVRYITLSHNNNNDICDAAVTEDNPKYGFRKGPEWHGLSPFGEEVVREMNRLGIIVDISHTSPETVADVLALSKAPVMASHSCCRDLCDHPRNLTDEQIKALAAKGGIIQIAPYHGFLSEKKGEANLQVYCDHVDHVKNLVGADYVGYGSDFDGGSRIPGLEDESMAKNVTVELLRRGWTKKELKKFWGGNVLRVMEQVEKVARESK
;
A
#
# COMPACT_ATOMS: atom_id res chain seq x y z
N MET A 1 16.40 -13.90 60.83
CA MET A 1 16.38 -14.66 59.58
C MET A 1 14.98 -15.07 59.05
N LYS A 2 13.87 -14.87 59.78
CA LYS A 2 12.50 -15.25 59.31
C LYS A 2 11.80 -14.20 58.43
N ASN A 3 12.23 -12.92 58.44
CA ASN A 3 11.57 -11.84 57.65
C ASN A 3 12.09 -11.66 56.22
N SER A 4 13.20 -12.31 55.84
CA SER A 4 13.77 -12.21 54.47
C SER A 4 13.11 -13.20 53.48
N LEU A 5 12.69 -14.38 53.96
CA LEU A 5 12.06 -15.41 53.13
C LEU A 5 10.63 -15.05 52.71
N PHE A 6 9.88 -14.32 53.56
CA PHE A 6 8.51 -13.88 53.22
C PHE A 6 8.47 -12.79 52.16
N ARG A 7 9.48 -11.89 52.08
CA ARG A 7 9.57 -10.86 51.05
C ARG A 7 9.95 -11.41 49.68
N LEU A 8 10.82 -12.42 49.61
CA LEU A 8 11.19 -13.05 48.33
C LEU A 8 10.02 -13.85 47.72
N SER A 9 9.25 -14.57 48.56
CA SER A 9 8.08 -15.35 48.10
C SER A 9 6.96 -14.46 47.59
N ALA A 10 6.69 -13.30 48.21
CA ALA A 10 5.69 -12.35 47.75
C ALA A 10 6.05 -11.70 46.42
N ILE A 11 7.34 -11.33 46.20
CA ILE A 11 7.82 -10.75 44.96
C ILE A 11 7.74 -11.78 43.82
N LEU A 12 8.12 -13.02 44.05
CA LEU A 12 8.05 -14.09 43.03
C LEU A 12 6.60 -14.40 42.64
N THR A 13 5.66 -14.38 43.57
CA THR A 13 4.24 -14.59 43.31
C THR A 13 3.60 -13.44 42.53
N ILE A 14 4.01 -12.19 42.78
CA ILE A 14 3.53 -11.01 42.03
C ILE A 14 4.05 -11.07 40.60
N PHE A 15 5.33 -11.42 40.36
CA PHE A 15 5.87 -11.56 39.02
C PHE A 15 5.21 -12.67 38.21
N THR A 16 4.89 -13.82 38.84
CA THR A 16 4.20 -14.93 38.17
C THR A 16 2.75 -14.60 37.84
N VAL A 17 2.03 -13.92 38.71
CA VAL A 17 0.64 -13.48 38.47
C VAL A 17 0.58 -12.42 37.37
N LEU A 18 1.49 -11.42 37.38
CA LEU A 18 1.58 -10.41 36.35
C LEU A 18 1.93 -11.01 34.98
N SER A 19 2.89 -11.93 34.91
CA SER A 19 3.27 -12.58 33.65
C SER A 19 2.17 -13.51 33.12
N PHE A 20 1.37 -14.11 33.97
CA PHE A 20 0.22 -14.93 33.58
C PHE A 20 -0.94 -14.06 33.08
N SER A 21 -1.22 -12.93 33.72
CA SER A 21 -2.22 -11.94 33.28
C SER A 21 -1.88 -11.35 31.92
N VAL A 22 -0.65 -10.91 31.70
CA VAL A 22 -0.19 -10.36 30.40
C VAL A 22 -0.31 -11.39 29.28
N LYS A 23 0.08 -12.66 29.52
CA LYS A 23 -0.07 -13.73 28.52
C LYS A 23 -1.53 -14.05 28.21
N GLN A 24 -2.42 -13.96 29.20
CA GLN A 24 -3.84 -14.20 29.00
C GLN A 24 -4.50 -13.07 28.23
N ASP A 25 -4.08 -11.82 28.46
CA ASP A 25 -4.54 -10.65 27.71
C ASP A 25 -4.08 -10.71 26.24
N ASP A 26 -2.83 -11.10 25.98
CA ASP A 26 -2.32 -11.27 24.61
C ASP A 26 -3.07 -12.40 23.86
N ALA A 27 -3.34 -13.53 24.48
CA ALA A 27 -4.11 -14.61 23.87
C ALA A 27 -5.56 -14.18 23.54
N ALA A 28 -6.18 -13.38 24.40
CA ALA A 28 -7.52 -12.84 24.17
C ALA A 28 -7.52 -11.84 22.99
N LEU A 29 -6.48 -11.00 22.86
CA LEU A 29 -6.31 -10.07 21.74
C LEU A 29 -6.08 -10.82 20.42
N GLN A 30 -5.25 -11.86 20.41
CA GLN A 30 -5.04 -12.73 19.24
C GLN A 30 -6.37 -13.36 18.79
N ALA A 31 -7.12 -13.98 19.70
CA ALA A 31 -8.40 -14.57 19.37
C ALA A 31 -9.44 -13.53 18.89
N LYS A 32 -9.36 -12.29 19.39
CA LYS A 32 -10.19 -11.18 18.91
C LYS A 32 -9.78 -10.75 17.49
N ALA A 33 -8.47 -10.65 17.21
CA ALA A 33 -7.93 -10.35 15.90
C ALA A 33 -8.37 -11.39 14.86
N ASP A 34 -8.26 -12.69 15.17
CA ASP A 34 -8.72 -13.78 14.30
C ASP A 34 -10.20 -13.64 13.93
N ARG A 35 -11.06 -13.34 14.91
CA ARG A 35 -12.50 -13.13 14.66
C ARG A 35 -12.76 -11.89 13.79
N ILE A 36 -11.95 -10.85 13.92
CA ILE A 36 -12.07 -9.64 13.11
C ILE A 36 -11.69 -9.95 11.66
N HIS A 37 -10.51 -10.53 11.43
CA HIS A 37 -10.04 -10.89 10.09
C HIS A 37 -11.02 -11.80 9.33
N LYS A 38 -11.60 -12.80 10.01
CA LYS A 38 -12.67 -13.63 9.42
C LYS A 38 -13.92 -12.84 8.99
N SER A 39 -14.16 -11.67 9.56
CA SER A 39 -15.39 -10.88 9.35
C SER A 39 -15.21 -9.64 8.49
N VAL A 40 -13.98 -9.29 8.12
CA VAL A 40 -13.65 -8.17 7.24
C VAL A 40 -13.13 -8.68 5.90
N ILE A 41 -12.97 -7.78 4.94
CA ILE A 41 -12.12 -8.01 3.77
C ILE A 41 -10.82 -7.25 4.07
N SER A 42 -9.72 -7.98 4.22
CA SER A 42 -8.40 -7.41 4.41
C SER A 42 -7.74 -7.18 3.04
N MET A 43 -7.14 -6.01 2.87
CA MET A 43 -6.52 -5.60 1.61
C MET A 43 -5.16 -4.97 1.86
N ASP A 44 -4.15 -5.44 1.16
CA ASP A 44 -2.86 -4.78 0.99
C ASP A 44 -2.84 -4.03 -0.33
N THR A 45 -2.50 -2.75 -0.29
CA THR A 45 -2.57 -1.90 -1.48
C THR A 45 -1.31 -1.84 -2.30
N HIS A 46 -0.21 -2.46 -1.87
CA HIS A 46 1.02 -2.44 -2.67
C HIS A 46 1.98 -3.57 -2.33
N THR A 47 2.40 -4.31 -3.35
CA THR A 47 3.53 -5.25 -3.28
C THR A 47 4.20 -5.41 -4.64
N ASP A 48 5.52 -5.59 -4.63
CA ASP A 48 6.35 -5.86 -5.81
C ASP A 48 6.42 -7.34 -6.20
N THR A 49 5.63 -8.16 -5.57
CA THR A 49 5.62 -9.62 -5.77
C THR A 49 5.51 -10.02 -7.24
N ALA A 50 4.61 -9.38 -8.02
CA ALA A 50 4.43 -9.69 -9.45
C ALA A 50 5.72 -9.49 -10.25
N MET A 51 6.44 -8.40 -10.00
CA MET A 51 7.72 -8.10 -10.63
C MET A 51 8.80 -9.12 -10.21
N ARG A 52 8.85 -9.49 -8.92
CA ARG A 52 9.79 -10.50 -8.42
C ARG A 52 9.55 -11.87 -9.04
N MET A 53 8.29 -12.28 -9.17
CA MET A 53 7.91 -13.54 -9.85
C MET A 53 8.35 -13.52 -11.31
N TYR A 54 8.08 -12.44 -12.04
CA TYR A 54 8.50 -12.28 -13.44
C TYR A 54 10.03 -12.38 -13.60
N ARG A 55 10.79 -11.90 -12.61
CA ARG A 55 12.26 -12.01 -12.57
C ARG A 55 12.77 -13.38 -12.12
N GLY A 56 11.90 -14.35 -11.89
CA GLY A 56 12.24 -15.73 -11.57
C GLY A 56 12.53 -15.96 -10.08
N THR A 57 12.07 -15.08 -9.18
CA THR A 57 12.15 -15.37 -7.73
C THR A 57 11.17 -16.49 -7.41
N ASP A 58 11.67 -17.50 -6.69
CA ASP A 58 10.86 -18.60 -6.16
C ASP A 58 9.71 -18.05 -5.29
N PRO A 59 8.44 -18.36 -5.61
CA PRO A 59 7.29 -17.87 -4.82
C PRO A 59 7.40 -18.18 -3.32
N ALA A 60 7.99 -19.30 -2.93
CA ALA A 60 8.17 -19.64 -1.52
C ALA A 60 9.07 -18.65 -0.74
N LYS A 61 9.94 -17.91 -1.46
CA LYS A 61 10.86 -16.92 -0.86
C LYS A 61 10.29 -15.50 -0.82
N LEU A 62 9.16 -15.26 -1.48
CA LEU A 62 8.50 -13.96 -1.51
C LEU A 62 7.89 -13.62 -0.16
N GLN A 63 7.83 -12.32 0.14
CA GLN A 63 7.14 -11.83 1.35
C GLN A 63 5.63 -11.96 1.21
N VAL A 64 5.10 -11.94 -0.02
CA VAL A 64 3.69 -12.20 -0.32
C VAL A 64 3.58 -13.41 -1.24
N ASN A 65 2.85 -14.44 -0.80
CA ASN A 65 2.46 -15.60 -1.59
C ASN A 65 1.14 -16.16 -1.04
N LEU A 66 0.54 -17.14 -1.71
CA LEU A 66 -0.78 -17.67 -1.34
C LEU A 66 -0.82 -18.23 0.09
N GLU A 67 0.24 -18.91 0.52
CA GLU A 67 0.36 -19.47 1.88
C GLU A 67 0.39 -18.36 2.93
N LYS A 68 1.30 -17.37 2.78
CA LYS A 68 1.44 -16.25 3.71
C LYS A 68 0.20 -15.34 3.75
N MET A 69 -0.47 -15.14 2.62
CA MET A 69 -1.76 -14.46 2.60
C MET A 69 -2.80 -15.21 3.45
N ARG A 70 -2.84 -16.54 3.39
CA ARG A 70 -3.76 -17.34 4.23
C ARG A 70 -3.40 -17.25 5.71
N GLU A 71 -2.12 -17.38 6.06
CA GLU A 71 -1.62 -17.30 7.43
C GLU A 71 -1.88 -15.92 8.05
N GLY A 72 -1.60 -14.84 7.31
CA GLY A 72 -1.85 -13.45 7.73
C GLY A 72 -3.32 -13.05 7.68
N HIS A 73 -4.21 -13.92 7.14
CA HIS A 73 -5.60 -13.58 6.85
C HIS A 73 -5.73 -12.35 5.94
N MET A 74 -4.85 -12.24 4.94
CA MET A 74 -4.93 -11.23 3.89
C MET A 74 -5.78 -11.77 2.74
N ASP A 75 -6.89 -11.11 2.45
CA ASP A 75 -7.84 -11.57 1.44
C ASP A 75 -7.49 -11.07 0.04
N ALA A 76 -7.05 -9.83 -0.08
CA ALA A 76 -6.79 -9.16 -1.35
C ALA A 76 -5.48 -8.39 -1.33
N VAL A 77 -4.76 -8.43 -2.44
CA VAL A 77 -3.48 -7.72 -2.60
C VAL A 77 -3.44 -7.04 -3.96
N PHE A 78 -2.97 -5.80 -3.99
CA PHE A 78 -2.61 -5.13 -5.22
C PHE A 78 -1.17 -5.52 -5.60
N PHE A 79 -1.05 -6.24 -6.69
CA PHE A 79 0.21 -6.67 -7.26
C PHE A 79 0.70 -5.64 -8.27
N ALA A 80 1.71 -4.87 -7.88
CA ALA A 80 2.27 -3.82 -8.70
C ALA A 80 3.25 -4.38 -9.75
N ALA A 81 3.08 -3.93 -10.98
CA ALA A 81 4.08 -4.10 -12.02
C ALA A 81 5.02 -2.89 -11.97
N PHE A 82 6.07 -2.99 -11.14
CA PHE A 82 7.08 -1.95 -11.01
C PHE A 82 8.04 -1.94 -12.20
N VAL A 83 8.33 -0.75 -12.71
CA VAL A 83 9.40 -0.51 -13.69
C VAL A 83 10.31 0.63 -13.23
N GLY A 84 11.62 0.35 -13.16
CA GLY A 84 12.62 1.36 -12.79
C GLY A 84 12.75 2.45 -13.88
N GLN A 85 12.83 3.70 -13.43
CA GLN A 85 13.07 4.85 -14.32
C GLN A 85 14.38 4.70 -15.08
N LYS A 86 14.34 5.02 -16.39
CA LYS A 86 15.51 5.10 -17.29
C LYS A 86 15.41 6.37 -18.15
N ALA A 87 16.20 6.44 -19.22
CA ALA A 87 16.10 7.52 -20.20
C ALA A 87 14.71 7.61 -20.82
N ARG A 88 14.33 8.80 -21.28
CA ARG A 88 12.99 9.09 -21.84
C ARG A 88 13.02 9.18 -23.39
N ASP A 89 13.95 8.44 -24.01
CA ASP A 89 13.93 8.20 -25.45
C ASP A 89 12.91 7.11 -25.80
N ASP A 90 12.50 7.09 -27.07
CA ASP A 90 11.44 6.20 -27.55
C ASP A 90 11.73 4.72 -27.30
N SER A 91 12.99 4.30 -27.42
CA SER A 91 13.39 2.91 -27.21
C SER A 91 13.30 2.51 -25.74
N SER A 92 13.70 3.39 -24.83
CA SER A 92 13.62 3.16 -23.38
C SER A 92 12.17 3.16 -22.88
N LEU A 93 11.33 4.06 -23.42
CA LEU A 93 9.90 4.12 -23.12
C LEU A 93 9.16 2.87 -23.62
N LEU A 94 9.43 2.43 -24.86
CA LEU A 94 8.86 1.19 -25.39
C LEU A 94 9.28 -0.03 -24.56
N ALA A 95 10.56 -0.14 -24.22
CA ALA A 95 11.04 -1.23 -23.39
C ALA A 95 10.41 -1.26 -21.98
N ALA A 96 10.11 -0.09 -21.41
CA ALA A 96 9.41 0.02 -20.13
C ALA A 96 7.96 -0.45 -20.25
N HIS A 97 7.27 -0.05 -21.32
CA HIS A 97 5.91 -0.48 -21.62
C HIS A 97 5.83 -2.00 -21.75
N ASP A 98 6.66 -2.58 -22.62
CA ASP A 98 6.67 -4.01 -22.91
C ASP A 98 7.02 -4.85 -21.66
N TYR A 99 8.00 -4.36 -20.88
CA TYR A 99 8.36 -5.00 -19.61
C TYR A 99 7.18 -5.00 -18.62
N THR A 100 6.50 -3.87 -18.46
CA THR A 100 5.36 -3.75 -17.54
C THR A 100 4.20 -4.63 -17.98
N GLU A 101 3.89 -4.66 -19.28
CA GLU A 101 2.88 -5.56 -19.83
C GLU A 101 3.25 -7.04 -19.58
N ALA A 102 4.51 -7.41 -19.77
CA ALA A 102 4.98 -8.78 -19.55
C ALA A 102 4.86 -9.19 -18.07
N VAL A 103 5.18 -8.28 -17.11
CA VAL A 103 4.97 -8.52 -15.67
C VAL A 103 3.50 -8.78 -15.36
N ILE A 104 2.59 -7.94 -15.88
CA ILE A 104 1.14 -8.09 -15.67
C ILE A 104 0.66 -9.43 -16.24
N ARG A 105 1.01 -9.75 -17.48
CA ARG A 105 0.59 -11.01 -18.14
C ARG A 105 1.13 -12.24 -17.42
N ASN A 106 2.36 -12.18 -16.90
CA ASN A 106 2.94 -13.25 -16.10
C ASN A 106 2.13 -13.53 -14.84
N PHE A 107 1.75 -12.49 -14.10
CA PHE A 107 0.94 -12.66 -12.89
C PHE A 107 -0.49 -13.10 -13.20
N LEU A 108 -1.11 -12.58 -14.27
CA LEU A 108 -2.43 -13.06 -14.71
C LEU A 108 -2.42 -14.55 -15.07
N LYS A 109 -1.35 -15.00 -15.74
CA LYS A 109 -1.18 -16.43 -16.04
C LYS A 109 -0.99 -17.26 -14.76
N TYR A 110 -0.19 -16.78 -13.81
CA TYR A 110 -0.06 -17.44 -12.50
C TYR A 110 -1.42 -17.57 -11.79
N ALA A 111 -2.22 -16.50 -11.78
CA ALA A 111 -3.54 -16.55 -11.16
C ALA A 111 -4.53 -17.48 -11.90
N GLU A 112 -4.41 -17.61 -13.23
CA GLU A 112 -5.17 -18.56 -14.02
C GLU A 112 -4.79 -20.02 -13.67
N ASP A 113 -3.48 -20.30 -13.57
CA ASP A 113 -2.96 -21.63 -13.23
C ASP A 113 -3.31 -22.06 -11.80
N HIS A 114 -3.59 -21.09 -10.90
CA HIS A 114 -4.01 -21.31 -9.51
C HIS A 114 -5.45 -20.83 -9.27
N SER A 115 -6.30 -20.93 -10.29
CA SER A 115 -7.66 -20.36 -10.26
C SER A 115 -8.60 -21.00 -9.24
N ASP A 116 -8.28 -22.13 -8.68
CA ASP A 116 -8.93 -22.72 -7.51
C ASP A 116 -8.62 -21.97 -6.21
N GLU A 117 -7.47 -21.32 -6.10
CA GLU A 117 -7.01 -20.61 -4.89
C GLU A 117 -7.14 -19.09 -4.96
N ILE A 118 -6.82 -18.48 -6.11
CA ILE A 118 -6.81 -17.02 -6.29
C ILE A 118 -7.64 -16.61 -7.50
N GLY A 119 -8.31 -15.46 -7.40
CA GLY A 119 -9.02 -14.83 -8.51
C GLY A 119 -8.59 -13.39 -8.71
N ILE A 120 -8.66 -12.90 -9.95
CA ILE A 120 -8.37 -11.50 -10.29
C ILE A 120 -9.64 -10.66 -10.19
N ALA A 121 -9.59 -9.59 -9.39
CA ALA A 121 -10.68 -8.63 -9.28
C ALA A 121 -10.33 -7.33 -10.02
N ARG A 122 -11.32 -6.79 -10.72
CA ARG A 122 -11.25 -5.50 -11.43
C ARG A 122 -12.20 -4.46 -10.87
N THR A 123 -13.08 -4.87 -9.95
CA THR A 123 -14.09 -4.01 -9.32
C THR A 123 -14.27 -4.37 -7.85
N ALA A 124 -14.74 -3.40 -7.05
CA ALA A 124 -15.09 -3.66 -5.65
C ALA A 124 -16.17 -4.78 -5.51
N LYS A 125 -17.07 -4.91 -6.49
CA LYS A 125 -18.06 -5.99 -6.53
C LYS A 125 -17.40 -7.35 -6.71
N GLU A 126 -16.40 -7.46 -7.58
CA GLU A 126 -15.64 -8.71 -7.80
C GLU A 126 -14.80 -9.10 -6.58
N VAL A 127 -14.17 -8.13 -5.88
CA VAL A 127 -13.50 -8.38 -4.60
C VAL A 127 -14.46 -9.05 -3.61
N ARG A 128 -15.66 -8.51 -3.45
CA ARG A 128 -16.67 -9.11 -2.54
C ARG A 128 -17.14 -10.49 -3.01
N ALA A 129 -17.26 -10.70 -4.31
CA ALA A 129 -17.69 -11.98 -4.88
C ALA A 129 -16.65 -13.08 -4.66
N LEU A 130 -15.36 -12.78 -4.91
CA LEU A 130 -14.26 -13.73 -4.71
C LEU A 130 -14.07 -14.06 -3.21
N LYS A 131 -14.19 -13.06 -2.32
CA LYS A 131 -14.17 -13.30 -0.86
C LYS A 131 -15.27 -14.27 -0.44
N LYS A 132 -16.50 -14.14 -0.98
CA LYS A 132 -17.60 -15.07 -0.68
C LYS A 132 -17.33 -16.50 -1.19
N GLN A 133 -16.50 -16.65 -2.22
CA GLN A 133 -16.07 -17.94 -2.73
C GLN A 133 -14.89 -18.53 -1.91
N GLY A 134 -14.37 -17.82 -0.94
CA GLY A 134 -13.21 -18.23 -0.13
C GLY A 134 -11.88 -18.16 -0.88
N LYS A 135 -11.84 -17.45 -2.02
CA LYS A 135 -10.62 -17.25 -2.80
C LYS A 135 -9.81 -16.09 -2.29
N LEU A 136 -8.49 -16.19 -2.42
CA LEU A 136 -7.58 -15.05 -2.38
C LEU A 136 -7.81 -14.17 -3.61
N ILE A 137 -7.43 -12.90 -3.53
CA ILE A 137 -7.80 -11.91 -4.54
C ILE A 137 -6.56 -11.12 -4.97
N GLY A 138 -6.24 -11.18 -6.27
CA GLY A 138 -5.26 -10.32 -6.89
C GLY A 138 -5.94 -9.14 -7.59
N ILE A 139 -5.35 -7.96 -7.46
CA ILE A 139 -5.72 -6.75 -8.20
C ILE A 139 -4.46 -6.23 -8.87
N MET A 140 -4.50 -5.95 -10.17
CA MET A 140 -3.33 -5.46 -10.87
C MET A 140 -3.14 -3.97 -10.68
N ALA A 141 -1.88 -3.58 -10.54
CA ALA A 141 -1.46 -2.19 -10.45
C ALA A 141 -0.18 -1.93 -11.24
N ILE A 142 0.13 -0.67 -11.50
CA ILE A 142 1.42 -0.25 -12.05
C ILE A 142 2.09 0.68 -11.06
N GLU A 143 3.36 0.45 -10.80
CA GLU A 143 4.22 1.40 -10.13
C GLU A 143 5.21 2.02 -11.11
N ASN A 144 5.17 3.34 -11.20
CA ASN A 144 5.82 4.23 -12.13
C ASN A 144 5.11 4.36 -13.49
N GLY A 145 4.37 5.45 -13.66
CA GLY A 145 3.71 5.82 -14.91
C GLY A 145 4.66 6.01 -16.10
N TYR A 146 5.98 5.94 -15.89
CA TYR A 146 6.98 5.86 -16.94
C TYR A 146 6.66 4.77 -17.99
N ALA A 147 5.99 3.69 -17.57
CA ALA A 147 5.49 2.65 -18.46
C ALA A 147 4.44 3.10 -19.49
N LEU A 148 3.80 4.26 -19.26
CA LEU A 148 2.84 4.83 -20.22
C LEU A 148 3.54 5.44 -21.45
N GLY A 149 4.85 5.70 -21.35
CA GLY A 149 5.57 6.43 -22.39
C GLY A 149 4.96 7.83 -22.59
N LYS A 150 4.82 8.25 -23.85
CA LYS A 150 4.19 9.50 -24.25
C LYS A 150 2.88 9.26 -25.02
N ASP A 151 2.26 8.10 -24.83
CA ASP A 151 1.03 7.69 -25.53
C ASP A 151 -0.11 7.48 -24.53
N ILE A 152 -1.05 8.42 -24.52
CA ILE A 152 -2.23 8.39 -23.63
C ILE A 152 -3.07 7.12 -23.82
N SER A 153 -3.04 6.50 -25.00
CA SER A 153 -3.79 5.25 -25.26
C SER A 153 -3.30 4.07 -24.41
N ASN A 154 -2.07 4.14 -23.88
CA ASN A 154 -1.50 3.11 -23.02
C ASN A 154 -2.22 3.03 -21.67
N VAL A 155 -2.81 4.12 -21.19
CA VAL A 155 -3.66 4.09 -19.98
C VAL A 155 -4.82 3.11 -20.17
N LYS A 156 -5.49 3.19 -21.36
CA LYS A 156 -6.58 2.26 -21.67
C LYS A 156 -6.10 0.83 -21.89
N LYS A 157 -4.95 0.63 -22.55
CA LYS A 157 -4.40 -0.73 -22.75
C LYS A 157 -4.14 -1.43 -21.41
N PHE A 158 -3.55 -0.74 -20.45
CA PHE A 158 -3.32 -1.29 -19.11
C PHE A 158 -4.62 -1.46 -18.32
N TYR A 159 -5.61 -0.56 -18.46
CA TYR A 159 -6.94 -0.77 -17.89
C TYR A 159 -7.60 -2.06 -18.40
N ASP A 160 -7.52 -2.31 -19.69
CA ASP A 160 -8.08 -3.51 -20.33
C ASP A 160 -7.40 -4.80 -19.83
N LEU A 161 -6.09 -4.74 -19.50
CA LEU A 161 -5.35 -5.81 -18.85
C LEU A 161 -5.75 -6.03 -17.38
N GLY A 162 -6.50 -5.11 -16.79
CA GLY A 162 -7.00 -5.26 -15.43
C GLY A 162 -6.36 -4.35 -14.39
N VAL A 163 -5.50 -3.42 -14.79
CA VAL A 163 -4.89 -2.43 -13.87
C VAL A 163 -5.96 -1.53 -13.25
N ARG A 164 -5.87 -1.31 -11.92
CA ARG A 164 -6.83 -0.51 -11.16
C ARG A 164 -6.23 0.64 -10.36
N TYR A 165 -4.91 0.72 -10.25
CA TYR A 165 -4.23 1.98 -9.99
C TYR A 165 -2.93 2.10 -10.80
N ILE A 166 -2.47 3.36 -10.96
CA ILE A 166 -1.15 3.69 -11.51
C ILE A 166 -0.52 4.73 -10.59
N THR A 167 0.66 4.41 -10.04
CA THR A 167 1.54 5.37 -9.36
C THR A 167 2.21 6.25 -10.42
N LEU A 168 1.99 7.56 -10.34
CA LEU A 168 2.37 8.48 -11.42
C LEU A 168 3.87 8.53 -11.70
N SER A 169 4.70 8.42 -10.66
CA SER A 169 6.16 8.32 -10.75
C SER A 169 6.70 7.30 -9.75
N HIS A 170 7.97 6.97 -9.88
CA HIS A 170 8.78 6.37 -8.82
C HIS A 170 9.85 7.40 -8.41
N ASN A 171 11.09 6.99 -8.15
CA ASN A 171 12.18 7.94 -7.99
C ASN A 171 12.55 8.55 -9.35
N ASN A 172 12.88 9.84 -9.35
CA ASN A 172 13.13 10.71 -10.50
C ASN A 172 11.87 11.10 -11.30
N ASN A 173 11.93 12.30 -11.84
CA ASN A 173 10.88 12.88 -12.66
C ASN A 173 10.71 12.08 -13.97
N ASN A 174 9.49 11.99 -14.43
CA ASN A 174 9.18 11.37 -15.73
C ASN A 174 8.37 12.34 -16.61
N ASP A 175 7.78 11.87 -17.71
CA ASP A 175 6.98 12.73 -18.60
C ASP A 175 5.62 13.11 -18.01
N ILE A 176 5.23 12.55 -16.83
CA ILE A 176 3.95 12.78 -16.16
C ILE A 176 4.09 13.83 -15.07
N CYS A 177 5.10 13.72 -14.20
CA CYS A 177 5.19 14.59 -13.02
C CYS A 177 6.57 14.59 -12.37
N ASP A 178 6.72 15.49 -11.42
CA ASP A 178 7.85 15.50 -10.50
C ASP A 178 7.70 14.47 -9.40
N ALA A 179 8.82 13.81 -9.08
CA ALA A 179 8.94 12.82 -8.03
C ALA A 179 9.39 13.44 -6.70
N ALA A 180 9.03 12.79 -5.57
CA ALA A 180 9.46 13.19 -4.24
C ALA A 180 10.98 13.02 -4.02
N VAL A 181 11.58 12.05 -4.71
CA VAL A 181 13.02 11.77 -4.65
C VAL A 181 13.61 11.86 -6.04
N THR A 182 14.60 12.74 -6.20
CA THR A 182 15.31 12.96 -7.46
C THR A 182 16.81 12.96 -7.23
N GLU A 183 17.57 12.49 -8.21
CA GLU A 183 19.02 12.46 -8.19
C GLU A 183 19.61 12.85 -9.56
N ASP A 184 20.86 13.28 -9.57
CA ASP A 184 21.61 13.50 -10.83
C ASP A 184 22.09 12.14 -11.36
N ASN A 185 21.70 11.79 -12.59
CA ASN A 185 22.23 10.63 -13.28
C ASN A 185 22.35 10.89 -14.79
N PRO A 186 23.55 11.34 -15.24
CA PRO A 186 23.78 11.69 -16.64
C PRO A 186 23.54 10.54 -17.63
N LYS A 187 23.70 9.28 -17.19
CA LYS A 187 23.44 8.08 -18.02
C LYS A 187 22.00 8.02 -18.51
N TYR A 188 21.05 8.51 -17.70
CA TYR A 188 19.63 8.50 -18.01
C TYR A 188 19.05 9.91 -18.25
N GLY A 189 19.90 10.92 -18.16
CA GLY A 189 19.47 12.31 -18.30
C GLY A 189 18.75 12.88 -17.07
N PHE A 190 18.84 12.21 -15.92
CA PHE A 190 18.19 12.69 -14.71
C PHE A 190 18.88 13.92 -14.15
N ARG A 191 18.09 14.81 -13.58
CA ARG A 191 18.54 15.98 -12.84
C ARG A 191 17.84 16.06 -11.50
N LYS A 192 18.58 16.45 -10.47
CA LYS A 192 18.01 16.70 -9.15
C LYS A 192 17.12 17.93 -9.18
N GLY A 193 15.98 17.87 -8.49
CA GLY A 193 15.02 18.94 -8.36
C GLY A 193 13.84 18.84 -9.33
N PRO A 194 12.91 19.79 -9.27
CA PRO A 194 11.70 19.78 -10.08
C PRO A 194 12.00 20.07 -11.56
N GLU A 195 11.21 19.48 -12.42
CA GLU A 195 11.20 19.73 -13.86
C GLU A 195 9.91 20.43 -14.31
N TRP A 196 8.78 19.98 -13.76
CA TRP A 196 7.43 20.45 -14.13
C TRP A 196 6.81 21.37 -13.08
N HIS A 197 7.39 21.41 -11.87
CA HIS A 197 6.79 22.05 -10.69
C HIS A 197 5.40 21.49 -10.37
N GLY A 198 5.22 20.18 -10.53
CA GLY A 198 4.00 19.43 -10.31
C GLY A 198 3.69 18.44 -11.43
N LEU A 199 2.46 18.47 -11.96
CA LEU A 199 2.08 17.71 -13.15
C LEU A 199 2.61 18.39 -14.43
N SER A 200 3.08 17.58 -15.38
CA SER A 200 3.28 18.04 -16.74
C SER A 200 1.94 18.19 -17.49
N PRO A 201 1.88 18.85 -18.66
CA PRO A 201 0.69 18.85 -19.49
C PRO A 201 0.20 17.42 -19.85
N PHE A 202 1.12 16.50 -20.15
CA PHE A 202 0.79 15.09 -20.38
C PHE A 202 0.29 14.41 -19.09
N GLY A 203 0.86 14.74 -17.94
CA GLY A 203 0.40 14.24 -16.64
C GLY A 203 -1.05 14.64 -16.32
N GLU A 204 -1.45 15.85 -16.67
CA GLU A 204 -2.85 16.25 -16.54
C GLU A 204 -3.79 15.42 -17.41
N GLU A 205 -3.38 15.11 -18.67
CA GLU A 205 -4.16 14.23 -19.56
C GLU A 205 -4.25 12.82 -18.97
N VAL A 206 -3.17 12.28 -18.42
CA VAL A 206 -3.13 10.96 -17.75
C VAL A 206 -4.10 10.91 -16.58
N VAL A 207 -4.10 11.91 -15.69
CA VAL A 207 -5.02 11.96 -14.54
C VAL A 207 -6.49 12.01 -15.00
N ARG A 208 -6.80 12.82 -16.03
CA ARG A 208 -8.16 12.88 -16.59
C ARG A 208 -8.58 11.54 -17.20
N GLU A 209 -7.69 10.88 -17.94
CA GLU A 209 -7.98 9.59 -18.57
C GLU A 209 -8.13 8.48 -17.53
N MET A 210 -7.32 8.48 -16.46
CA MET A 210 -7.49 7.56 -15.34
C MET A 210 -8.85 7.72 -14.68
N ASN A 211 -9.31 8.95 -14.44
CA ASN A 211 -10.64 9.23 -13.90
C ASN A 211 -11.75 8.74 -14.85
N ARG A 212 -11.60 8.96 -16.16
CA ARG A 212 -12.56 8.54 -17.19
C ARG A 212 -12.70 7.02 -17.27
N LEU A 213 -11.62 6.29 -17.08
CA LEU A 213 -11.60 4.83 -17.15
C LEU A 213 -11.99 4.15 -15.83
N GLY A 214 -11.79 4.82 -14.70
CA GLY A 214 -11.99 4.22 -13.38
C GLY A 214 -10.72 3.57 -12.83
N ILE A 215 -9.57 4.19 -13.08
CA ILE A 215 -8.27 3.85 -12.48
C ILE A 215 -8.02 4.81 -11.31
N ILE A 216 -7.63 4.29 -10.16
CA ILE A 216 -7.24 5.09 -9.00
C ILE A 216 -5.92 5.80 -9.32
N VAL A 217 -5.85 7.11 -9.11
CA VAL A 217 -4.59 7.86 -9.17
C VAL A 217 -3.84 7.63 -7.87
N ASP A 218 -2.63 7.05 -7.97
CA ASP A 218 -1.76 6.84 -6.82
C ASP A 218 -0.66 7.90 -6.79
N ILE A 219 -0.57 8.61 -5.65
CA ILE A 219 0.37 9.70 -5.41
C ILE A 219 1.59 9.30 -4.59
N SER A 220 1.75 8.02 -4.24
CA SER A 220 3.00 7.55 -3.67
C SER A 220 4.15 7.93 -4.60
N HIS A 221 5.31 8.27 -4.07
CA HIS A 221 6.50 8.74 -4.81
C HIS A 221 6.44 10.13 -5.44
N THR A 222 5.29 10.81 -5.50
CA THR A 222 5.18 12.11 -6.18
C THR A 222 5.60 13.28 -5.31
N SER A 223 6.07 14.37 -5.93
CA SER A 223 6.45 15.59 -5.21
C SER A 223 5.25 16.26 -4.53
N PRO A 224 5.48 17.11 -3.51
CA PRO A 224 4.40 17.87 -2.87
C PRO A 224 3.55 18.68 -3.86
N GLU A 225 4.17 19.27 -4.89
CA GLU A 225 3.51 20.05 -5.93
C GLU A 225 2.64 19.14 -6.79
N THR A 226 3.16 17.96 -7.18
CA THR A 226 2.37 16.95 -7.90
C THR A 226 1.16 16.49 -7.08
N VAL A 227 1.32 16.27 -5.77
CA VAL A 227 0.18 15.95 -4.87
C VAL A 227 -0.87 17.04 -4.93
N ALA A 228 -0.47 18.32 -4.84
CA ALA A 228 -1.41 19.45 -4.88
C ALA A 228 -2.17 19.52 -6.22
N ASP A 229 -1.47 19.39 -7.34
CA ASP A 229 -2.06 19.41 -8.68
C ASP A 229 -3.03 18.25 -8.90
N VAL A 230 -2.64 17.03 -8.50
CA VAL A 230 -3.52 15.85 -8.59
C VAL A 230 -4.78 16.02 -7.76
N LEU A 231 -4.65 16.51 -6.52
CA LEU A 231 -5.81 16.77 -5.66
C LEU A 231 -6.71 17.89 -6.20
N ALA A 232 -6.16 18.89 -6.88
CA ALA A 232 -6.96 19.92 -7.54
C ALA A 232 -7.69 19.39 -8.78
N LEU A 233 -7.02 18.57 -9.60
CA LEU A 233 -7.48 18.12 -10.90
C LEU A 233 -8.42 16.89 -10.84
N SER A 234 -8.11 15.91 -10.00
CA SER A 234 -8.84 14.65 -9.95
C SER A 234 -10.30 14.84 -9.52
N LYS A 235 -11.21 14.27 -10.28
CA LYS A 235 -12.65 14.20 -9.97
C LYS A 235 -13.01 13.03 -9.05
N ALA A 236 -12.10 12.05 -8.98
CA ALA A 236 -12.25 10.86 -8.15
C ALA A 236 -11.35 10.94 -6.91
N PRO A 237 -11.63 10.18 -5.85
CA PRO A 237 -10.72 10.02 -4.72
C PRO A 237 -9.35 9.48 -5.18
N VAL A 238 -8.30 9.93 -4.50
CA VAL A 238 -6.90 9.63 -4.77
C VAL A 238 -6.36 8.72 -3.66
N MET A 239 -5.37 7.91 -3.95
CA MET A 239 -4.70 7.05 -2.97
C MET A 239 -3.21 7.38 -2.88
N ALA A 240 -2.65 7.31 -1.67
CA ALA A 240 -1.23 7.06 -1.47
C ALA A 240 -1.09 5.59 -1.05
N SER A 241 -0.70 4.73 -1.99
CA SER A 241 -0.75 3.27 -1.85
C SER A 241 0.24 2.71 -0.84
N HIS A 242 1.37 3.39 -0.60
CA HIS A 242 2.43 3.03 0.34
C HIS A 242 3.25 4.28 0.71
N SER A 243 2.84 4.95 1.79
CA SER A 243 3.48 6.17 2.32
C SER A 243 3.37 6.20 3.84
N CYS A 244 4.01 7.18 4.50
CA CYS A 244 3.90 7.40 5.95
C CYS A 244 3.68 8.89 6.27
N CYS A 245 3.78 9.27 7.55
CA CYS A 245 3.55 10.63 8.02
C CYS A 245 4.86 11.38 8.18
N ARG A 246 5.02 12.53 7.51
CA ARG A 246 6.25 13.32 7.56
C ARG A 246 6.49 13.96 8.92
N ASP A 247 5.42 14.31 9.64
CA ASP A 247 5.50 14.89 10.98
C ASP A 247 6.06 13.93 12.04
N LEU A 248 6.07 12.60 11.75
CA LEU A 248 6.69 11.59 12.60
C LEU A 248 8.09 11.18 12.11
N CYS A 249 8.36 11.26 10.82
CA CYS A 249 9.65 10.96 10.22
C CYS A 249 9.85 11.84 8.97
N ASP A 250 10.79 12.80 9.01
CA ASP A 250 11.04 13.74 7.90
C ASP A 250 11.73 13.05 6.73
N HIS A 251 10.94 12.31 5.97
CA HIS A 251 11.38 11.66 4.75
C HIS A 251 10.57 12.19 3.55
N PRO A 252 11.20 12.50 2.38
CA PRO A 252 10.50 13.08 1.23
C PRO A 252 9.36 12.21 0.67
N ARG A 253 9.37 10.90 0.94
CA ARG A 253 8.30 9.96 0.54
C ARG A 253 7.08 10.00 1.46
N ASN A 254 7.18 10.63 2.63
CA ASN A 254 6.12 10.78 3.59
C ASN A 254 5.25 12.01 3.29
N LEU A 255 3.95 11.91 3.54
CA LEU A 255 3.02 13.02 3.38
C LEU A 255 3.02 13.91 4.63
N THR A 256 2.94 15.22 4.45
CA THR A 256 2.74 16.17 5.54
C THR A 256 1.29 16.12 6.05
N ASP A 257 1.04 16.63 7.24
CA ASP A 257 -0.30 16.71 7.82
C ASP A 257 -1.27 17.49 6.92
N GLU A 258 -0.80 18.55 6.24
CA GLU A 258 -1.60 19.33 5.28
C GLU A 258 -1.98 18.48 4.07
N GLN A 259 -1.06 17.70 3.53
CA GLN A 259 -1.33 16.79 2.41
C GLN A 259 -2.30 15.68 2.81
N ILE A 260 -2.15 15.10 4.01
CA ILE A 260 -3.07 14.08 4.55
C ILE A 260 -4.48 14.67 4.72
N LYS A 261 -4.61 15.89 5.27
CA LYS A 261 -5.90 16.59 5.40
C LYS A 261 -6.53 16.86 4.03
N ALA A 262 -5.75 17.35 3.07
CA ALA A 262 -6.22 17.63 1.72
C ALA A 262 -6.68 16.34 0.99
N LEU A 263 -5.91 15.24 1.11
CA LEU A 263 -6.26 13.93 0.60
C LEU A 263 -7.57 13.41 1.20
N ALA A 264 -7.73 13.50 2.52
CA ALA A 264 -8.93 13.10 3.23
C ALA A 264 -10.16 13.94 2.83
N ALA A 265 -10.00 15.26 2.65
CA ALA A 265 -11.07 16.15 2.19
C ALA A 265 -11.59 15.78 0.80
N LYS A 266 -10.78 15.18 -0.05
CA LYS A 266 -11.16 14.62 -1.36
C LYS A 266 -11.74 13.19 -1.27
N GLY A 267 -11.90 12.63 -0.06
CA GLY A 267 -12.34 11.26 0.14
C GLY A 267 -11.26 10.22 -0.16
N GLY A 268 -10.01 10.65 -0.37
CA GLY A 268 -8.86 9.79 -0.61
C GLY A 268 -8.39 9.03 0.62
N ILE A 269 -7.31 8.28 0.50
CA ILE A 269 -6.75 7.44 1.57
C ILE A 269 -5.22 7.40 1.52
N ILE A 270 -4.60 7.32 2.69
CA ILE A 270 -3.18 6.99 2.84
C ILE A 270 -3.03 5.59 3.42
N GLN A 271 -2.15 4.79 2.83
CA GLN A 271 -1.83 3.43 3.26
C GLN A 271 -0.41 3.42 3.82
N ILE A 272 -0.28 3.00 5.07
CA ILE A 272 0.98 3.06 5.80
C ILE A 272 1.87 1.89 5.41
N ALA A 273 3.13 2.21 5.07
CA ALA A 273 4.13 1.24 4.64
C ALA A 273 5.10 0.87 5.77
N PRO A 274 5.39 -0.43 5.99
CA PRO A 274 6.38 -0.87 6.98
C PRO A 274 7.82 -0.76 6.44
N TYR A 275 8.15 0.35 5.78
CA TYR A 275 9.51 0.63 5.33
C TYR A 275 10.27 1.38 6.41
N HIS A 276 11.41 0.82 6.84
CA HIS A 276 12.15 1.33 8.00
C HIS A 276 12.54 2.81 7.88
N GLY A 277 12.91 3.28 6.67
CA GLY A 277 13.31 4.67 6.44
C GLY A 277 12.14 5.67 6.42
N PHE A 278 10.88 5.19 6.28
CA PHE A 278 9.69 6.05 6.34
C PHE A 278 9.14 6.15 7.77
N LEU A 279 9.50 5.18 8.62
CA LEU A 279 8.97 5.08 9.97
C LEU A 279 9.85 5.76 11.01
N SER A 280 11.17 5.77 10.83
CA SER A 280 12.09 6.42 11.76
C SER A 280 13.37 6.84 11.06
N GLU A 281 13.88 8.04 11.39
CA GLU A 281 15.19 8.53 10.97
C GLU A 281 16.32 7.78 11.67
N LYS A 282 16.04 7.15 12.81
CA LYS A 282 17.03 6.43 13.60
C LYS A 282 17.07 4.96 13.22
N LYS A 283 18.23 4.52 12.80
CA LYS A 283 18.47 3.14 12.41
C LYS A 283 18.14 2.17 13.56
N GLY A 284 17.29 1.18 13.25
CA GLY A 284 16.92 0.10 14.19
C GLY A 284 15.75 0.43 15.13
N GLU A 285 15.17 1.62 15.07
CA GLU A 285 13.98 1.95 15.88
C GLU A 285 12.66 1.55 15.20
N ALA A 286 12.65 1.45 13.86
CA ALA A 286 11.46 1.05 13.13
C ALA A 286 11.04 -0.38 13.52
N ASN A 287 9.80 -0.52 13.99
CA ASN A 287 9.18 -1.77 14.41
C ASN A 287 7.65 -1.65 14.29
N LEU A 288 6.92 -2.70 14.66
CA LEU A 288 5.45 -2.72 14.60
C LEU A 288 4.79 -1.60 15.43
N GLN A 289 5.34 -1.24 16.58
CA GLN A 289 4.79 -0.17 17.42
C GLN A 289 4.92 1.18 16.70
N VAL A 290 6.09 1.51 16.17
CA VAL A 290 6.33 2.74 15.40
C VAL A 290 5.46 2.77 14.13
N TYR A 291 5.28 1.63 13.44
CA TYR A 291 4.31 1.54 12.34
C TYR A 291 2.90 1.94 12.79
N CYS A 292 2.44 1.39 13.90
CA CYS A 292 1.12 1.72 14.45
C CYS A 292 1.03 3.17 14.96
N ASP A 293 2.14 3.83 15.33
CA ASP A 293 2.16 5.25 15.66
C ASP A 293 1.78 6.11 14.43
N HIS A 294 2.28 5.76 13.24
CA HIS A 294 1.89 6.41 11.99
C HIS A 294 0.40 6.16 11.67
N VAL A 295 -0.10 4.96 11.91
CA VAL A 295 -1.53 4.62 11.73
C VAL A 295 -2.41 5.46 12.66
N ASP A 296 -2.04 5.55 13.95
CA ASP A 296 -2.75 6.35 14.94
C ASP A 296 -2.67 7.85 14.64
N HIS A 297 -1.53 8.34 14.13
CA HIS A 297 -1.36 9.73 13.74
C HIS A 297 -2.41 10.12 12.69
N VAL A 298 -2.55 9.37 11.61
CA VAL A 298 -3.56 9.64 10.57
C VAL A 298 -4.98 9.54 11.14
N LYS A 299 -5.27 8.50 11.95
CA LYS A 299 -6.58 8.37 12.60
C LYS A 299 -6.92 9.58 13.46
N ASN A 300 -5.97 10.07 14.25
CA ASN A 300 -6.16 11.22 15.13
C ASN A 300 -6.31 12.54 14.34
N LEU A 301 -5.61 12.64 13.20
CA LEU A 301 -5.61 13.83 12.36
C LEU A 301 -6.89 13.98 11.53
N VAL A 302 -7.36 12.92 10.90
CA VAL A 302 -8.46 12.95 9.91
C VAL A 302 -9.50 11.85 10.11
N GLY A 303 -9.26 10.88 10.97
CA GLY A 303 -10.18 9.77 11.25
C GLY A 303 -9.81 8.45 10.57
N ALA A 304 -10.37 7.36 11.11
CA ALA A 304 -10.11 5.99 10.63
C ALA A 304 -10.65 5.71 9.21
N ASP A 305 -11.41 6.63 8.62
CA ASP A 305 -11.93 6.51 7.25
C ASP A 305 -10.85 6.73 6.17
N TYR A 306 -9.65 7.22 6.56
CA TYR A 306 -8.66 7.72 5.62
C TYR A 306 -7.29 7.02 5.72
N VAL A 307 -7.18 5.97 6.54
CA VAL A 307 -5.93 5.21 6.76
C VAL A 307 -6.15 3.73 6.51
N GLY A 308 -5.09 3.05 6.04
CA GLY A 308 -5.07 1.60 5.86
C GLY A 308 -3.66 1.04 5.71
N TYR A 309 -3.56 -0.13 5.10
CA TYR A 309 -2.38 -0.97 5.00
C TYR A 309 -1.87 -1.06 3.55
N GLY A 310 -0.60 -0.72 3.33
CA GLY A 310 0.08 -0.90 2.05
C GLY A 310 1.52 -1.34 2.32
N SER A 311 1.78 -2.65 2.16
CA SER A 311 2.98 -3.26 2.72
C SER A 311 4.29 -2.85 2.06
N ASP A 312 4.26 -2.59 0.77
CA ASP A 312 5.48 -2.45 -0.05
C ASP A 312 6.42 -3.66 0.11
N PHE A 313 5.85 -4.84 0.40
CA PHE A 313 6.60 -6.09 0.48
C PHE A 313 7.15 -6.50 -0.89
N ASP A 314 8.27 -7.20 -0.86
CA ASP A 314 9.09 -7.53 -2.02
C ASP A 314 9.73 -6.29 -2.70
N GLY A 315 9.34 -5.05 -2.32
CA GLY A 315 9.92 -3.77 -2.73
C GLY A 315 11.05 -3.26 -1.82
N GLY A 316 11.21 -3.86 -0.64
CA GLY A 316 12.26 -3.50 0.32
C GLY A 316 11.75 -3.23 1.73
N SER A 317 10.46 -3.24 1.94
CA SER A 317 9.84 -3.08 3.26
C SER A 317 10.03 -4.32 4.12
N ARG A 318 10.42 -4.10 5.36
CA ARG A 318 10.54 -5.11 6.42
C ARG A 318 10.83 -4.43 7.74
N ILE A 319 10.07 -4.77 8.78
CA ILE A 319 10.34 -4.32 10.15
C ILE A 319 10.12 -5.47 11.13
N PRO A 320 10.73 -5.44 12.34
CA PRO A 320 10.44 -6.41 13.39
C PRO A 320 8.96 -6.45 13.75
N GLY A 321 8.38 -7.65 13.70
CA GLY A 321 6.97 -7.91 13.99
C GLY A 321 6.02 -7.78 12.79
N LEU A 322 6.56 -7.37 11.61
CA LEU A 322 5.86 -7.32 10.34
C LEU A 322 6.87 -7.53 9.20
N GLU A 323 7.41 -8.75 9.13
CA GLU A 323 8.46 -9.12 8.20
C GLU A 323 7.95 -9.61 6.86
N ASP A 324 6.73 -10.13 6.83
CA ASP A 324 6.03 -10.57 5.60
C ASP A 324 4.51 -10.64 5.85
N GLU A 325 3.75 -11.00 4.83
CA GLU A 325 2.29 -10.98 4.84
C GLU A 325 1.67 -11.92 5.88
N SER A 326 2.34 -12.99 6.28
CA SER A 326 1.84 -13.92 7.33
C SER A 326 1.71 -13.23 8.70
N MET A 327 2.41 -12.11 8.89
CA MET A 327 2.40 -11.32 10.12
C MET A 327 1.42 -10.14 10.12
N ALA A 328 0.67 -9.90 9.04
CA ALA A 328 -0.25 -8.77 8.91
C ALA A 328 -1.23 -8.68 10.11
N LYS A 329 -1.65 -9.81 10.66
CA LYS A 329 -2.52 -9.86 11.84
C LYS A 329 -1.92 -9.22 13.09
N ASN A 330 -0.60 -9.13 13.21
CA ASN A 330 0.05 -8.47 14.34
C ASN A 330 -0.32 -6.99 14.44
N VAL A 331 -0.56 -6.34 13.29
CA VAL A 331 -1.08 -4.96 13.22
C VAL A 331 -2.44 -4.87 13.92
N THR A 332 -3.36 -5.82 13.68
CA THR A 332 -4.66 -5.83 14.35
C THR A 332 -4.53 -5.98 15.84
N VAL A 333 -3.65 -6.87 16.30
CA VAL A 333 -3.41 -7.09 17.73
C VAL A 333 -2.92 -5.82 18.40
N GLU A 334 -1.94 -5.13 17.79
CA GLU A 334 -1.41 -3.89 18.32
C GLU A 334 -2.45 -2.76 18.30
N LEU A 335 -3.20 -2.60 17.22
CA LEU A 335 -4.25 -1.59 17.14
C LEU A 335 -5.39 -1.86 18.15
N LEU A 336 -5.74 -3.13 18.41
CA LEU A 336 -6.68 -3.49 19.47
C LEU A 336 -6.16 -3.11 20.86
N ARG A 337 -4.85 -3.29 21.12
CA ARG A 337 -4.19 -2.88 22.38
C ARG A 337 -4.27 -1.36 22.56
N ARG A 338 -4.24 -0.60 21.46
CA ARG A 338 -4.39 0.86 21.40
C ARG A 338 -5.85 1.32 21.43
N GLY A 339 -6.81 0.41 21.59
CA GLY A 339 -8.23 0.73 21.74
C GLY A 339 -9.01 0.91 20.43
N TRP A 340 -8.45 0.46 19.28
CA TRP A 340 -9.21 0.46 18.05
C TRP A 340 -10.43 -0.46 18.14
N THR A 341 -11.55 0.03 17.63
CA THR A 341 -12.81 -0.73 17.58
C THR A 341 -12.84 -1.65 16.34
N LYS A 342 -13.66 -2.70 16.41
CA LYS A 342 -13.92 -3.55 15.23
C LYS A 342 -14.39 -2.73 14.01
N LYS A 343 -15.16 -1.65 14.21
CA LYS A 343 -15.65 -0.79 13.12
C LYS A 343 -14.51 -0.05 12.44
N GLU A 344 -13.55 0.49 13.20
CA GLU A 344 -12.37 1.16 12.68
C GLU A 344 -11.44 0.18 11.97
N LEU A 345 -11.18 -0.99 12.56
CA LEU A 345 -10.38 -2.05 11.92
C LEU A 345 -10.99 -2.56 10.61
N LYS A 346 -12.33 -2.63 10.52
CA LYS A 346 -13.01 -2.94 9.25
C LYS A 346 -12.74 -1.89 8.16
N LYS A 347 -12.64 -0.62 8.53
CA LYS A 347 -12.29 0.47 7.62
C LYS A 347 -10.84 0.37 7.19
N PHE A 348 -9.93 0.25 8.17
CA PHE A 348 -8.49 0.16 7.98
C PHE A 348 -8.09 -0.96 7.01
N TRP A 349 -8.58 -2.18 7.23
CA TRP A 349 -8.14 -3.34 6.44
C TRP A 349 -8.58 -3.29 4.98
N GLY A 350 -9.79 -2.91 4.68
CA GLY A 350 -10.22 -2.90 3.27
C GLY A 350 -11.46 -2.07 3.01
N GLY A 351 -12.19 -1.66 4.08
CA GLY A 351 -13.40 -0.86 3.91
C GLY A 351 -13.13 0.47 3.21
N ASN A 352 -12.01 1.12 3.53
CA ASN A 352 -11.62 2.39 2.92
C ASN A 352 -11.19 2.21 1.46
N VAL A 353 -10.43 1.16 1.15
CA VAL A 353 -10.00 0.84 -0.23
C VAL A 353 -11.23 0.54 -1.11
N LEU A 354 -12.14 -0.30 -0.61
CA LEU A 354 -13.37 -0.64 -1.34
C LEU A 354 -14.24 0.59 -1.60
N ARG A 355 -14.31 1.52 -0.63
CA ARG A 355 -15.00 2.80 -0.82
C ARG A 355 -14.36 3.64 -1.93
N VAL A 356 -13.03 3.74 -1.95
CA VAL A 356 -12.31 4.46 -3.00
C VAL A 356 -12.56 3.80 -4.36
N MET A 357 -12.43 2.48 -4.47
CA MET A 357 -12.71 1.77 -5.72
C MET A 357 -14.13 2.05 -6.22
N GLU A 358 -15.15 1.95 -5.35
CA GLU A 358 -16.55 2.22 -5.71
C GLU A 358 -16.79 3.65 -6.17
N GLN A 359 -16.14 4.63 -5.53
CA GLN A 359 -16.24 6.04 -5.91
C GLN A 359 -15.55 6.34 -7.24
N VAL A 360 -14.37 5.77 -7.47
CA VAL A 360 -13.64 5.87 -8.74
C VAL A 360 -14.45 5.22 -9.88
N GLU A 361 -15.00 4.04 -9.66
CA GLU A 361 -15.91 3.38 -10.62
C GLU A 361 -17.16 4.23 -10.90
N LYS A 362 -17.71 4.91 -9.88
CA LYS A 362 -18.86 5.81 -10.04
C LYS A 362 -18.50 7.01 -10.92
N VAL A 363 -17.41 7.70 -10.65
CA VAL A 363 -16.92 8.85 -11.46
C VAL A 363 -16.74 8.44 -12.92
N ALA A 364 -16.15 7.25 -13.17
CA ALA A 364 -15.97 6.76 -14.53
C ALA A 364 -17.29 6.50 -15.26
N ARG A 365 -18.31 6.02 -14.56
CA ARG A 365 -19.67 5.84 -15.16
C ARG A 365 -20.35 7.17 -15.49
N GLU A 366 -20.15 8.19 -14.65
CA GLU A 366 -20.71 9.53 -14.82
C GLU A 366 -19.96 10.37 -15.87
N SER A 367 -18.77 9.91 -16.29
CA SER A 367 -17.94 10.57 -17.31
C SER A 367 -18.15 10.04 -18.74
N LYS A 368 -19.01 9.01 -18.88
CA LYS A 368 -19.44 8.44 -20.18
C LYS A 368 -20.69 9.14 -20.71
#